data_89e241f18e2ef06f56db766f1678575b
#
_entry.id   89e241f18e2ef06f56db766f1678575b
#
_cell.length_a   1.000
_cell.length_b   1.000
_cell.length_c   1.000
_cell.angle_alpha   90.00
_cell.angle_beta   90.00
_cell.angle_gamma   90.00
#
_symmetry.space_group_name_H-M   'P 1'
#
loop_
_entity.id
_entity.type
_entity.pdbx_description
1 polymer ?
#
loop_
_entity_poly.entity_id
_entity_poly.type
_entity_poly.pdbx_seq_one_letter_code
_entity_poly.pdbx_strand_id
1 'polypeptide(L)' 'MGKKLIITSKKYRGETMVVSSRLTNELVEELDKIAEKTGRTRNEIIQMCLEFAVENLEIKEDNK' A
#
# COMPACT_ATOMS: atom_id res chain seq x y z
N MET A 1 5.08 -11.48 -15.11
CA MET A 1 5.04 -11.50 -14.24
C MET A 1 4.97 -10.42 -13.39
N GLY A 2 4.38 -10.06 -12.67
CA GLY A 2 4.28 -8.98 -11.80
C GLY A 2 5.29 -8.95 -10.72
N LYS A 3 5.38 -7.83 -10.10
CA LYS A 3 6.25 -7.69 -9.00
C LYS A 3 5.55 -8.06 -7.75
N LYS A 4 6.27 -8.55 -6.80
CA LYS A 4 5.69 -8.89 -5.53
C LYS A 4 6.11 -7.89 -4.50
N LEU A 5 5.18 -7.50 -3.65
CA LEU A 5 5.48 -6.62 -2.56
C LEU A 5 5.87 -7.45 -1.36
N ILE A 6 7.05 -7.25 -0.89
CA ILE A 6 7.53 -7.97 0.27
C ILE A 6 7.41 -7.09 1.48
N ILE A 7 6.67 -7.55 2.47
CA ILE A 7 6.45 -6.77 3.68
C ILE A 7 7.61 -6.98 4.62
N THR A 8 8.33 -5.92 4.88
CA THR A 8 9.47 -6.00 5.77
C THR A 8 9.21 -5.11 6.96
N SER A 9 10.20 -4.96 7.80
CA SER A 9 10.01 -4.10 8.96
C SER A 9 10.51 -2.71 8.70
N LYS A 10 10.43 -2.26 7.49
CA LYS A 10 10.87 -0.95 7.16
C LYS A 10 10.18 0.11 7.99
N LYS A 11 10.95 1.06 8.51
CA LYS A 11 10.39 2.12 9.24
C LYS A 11 10.10 3.29 8.37
N TYR A 12 9.00 3.96 8.65
CA TYR A 12 8.62 5.08 7.85
C TYR A 12 9.35 6.29 8.33
N ARG A 13 9.88 7.10 7.46
CA ARG A 13 10.56 8.27 7.86
C ARG A 13 9.88 9.47 7.37
N GLY A 14 10.05 10.60 7.93
CA GLY A 14 9.50 11.84 7.44
C GLY A 14 8.18 12.17 8.09
N GLU A 15 7.68 13.32 7.75
CA GLU A 15 6.45 13.80 8.32
C GLU A 15 5.28 13.15 7.63
N THR A 16 4.18 13.01 8.34
CA THR A 16 3.02 12.39 7.78
C THR A 16 1.82 13.32 7.88
N MET A 17 0.83 13.06 7.09
CA MET A 17 -0.42 13.80 7.19
C MET A 17 -1.54 12.81 6.94
N VAL A 18 -2.73 13.16 7.38
CA VAL A 18 -3.86 12.28 7.25
C VAL A 18 -4.53 12.51 5.91
N VAL A 19 -4.77 11.43 5.19
CA VAL A 19 -5.45 11.50 3.91
C VAL A 19 -6.57 10.47 3.93
N SER A 20 -7.76 10.88 3.51
CA SER A 20 -8.89 9.99 3.52
C SER A 20 -9.12 9.39 2.18
N SER A 21 -9.59 8.17 2.17
CA SER A 21 -9.87 7.49 0.93
C SER A 21 -10.96 6.47 1.15
N ARG A 22 -11.75 6.20 0.14
CA ARG A 22 -12.76 5.18 0.23
C ARG A 22 -12.27 3.93 -0.42
N LEU A 23 -12.40 2.82 0.27
CA LEU A 23 -11.98 1.54 -0.22
C LEU A 23 -13.16 0.59 -0.19
N THR A 24 -13.15 -0.36 -1.10
CA THR A 24 -14.22 -1.36 -1.09
C THR A 24 -14.04 -2.26 0.13
N ASN A 25 -15.13 -2.87 0.54
CA ASN A 25 -15.06 -3.78 1.66
C ASN A 25 -14.11 -4.94 1.37
N GLU A 26 -14.12 -5.39 0.14
CA GLU A 26 -13.26 -6.51 -0.23
C GLU A 26 -11.79 -6.15 -0.09
N LEU A 27 -11.44 -4.96 -0.52
CA LEU A 27 -10.06 -4.53 -0.42
C LEU A 27 -9.65 -4.37 1.03
N VAL A 28 -10.55 -3.83 1.86
CA VAL A 28 -10.25 -3.68 3.27
C VAL A 28 -10.01 -5.04 3.91
N GLU A 29 -10.80 -6.03 3.54
CA GLU A 29 -10.62 -7.37 4.09
C GLU A 29 -9.28 -7.96 3.69
N GLU A 30 -8.88 -7.73 2.46
CA GLU A 30 -7.58 -8.24 2.01
C GLU A 30 -6.44 -7.59 2.78
N LEU A 31 -6.57 -6.29 2.99
CA LEU A 31 -5.55 -5.57 3.74
C LEU A 31 -5.48 -6.07 5.17
N ASP A 32 -6.64 -6.35 5.76
CA ASP A 32 -6.67 -6.85 7.13
C ASP A 32 -6.02 -8.22 7.22
N LYS A 33 -6.22 -9.06 6.22
CA LYS A 33 -5.60 -10.36 6.22
C LYS A 33 -4.09 -10.26 6.17
N ILE A 34 -3.61 -9.36 5.35
CA ILE A 34 -2.17 -9.17 5.24
C ILE A 34 -1.62 -8.63 6.54
N ALA A 35 -2.34 -7.69 7.14
CA ALA A 35 -1.90 -7.12 8.40
C ALA A 35 -1.80 -8.19 9.47
N GLU A 36 -2.78 -9.05 9.52
CA GLU A 36 -2.79 -10.10 10.52
C GLU A 36 -1.65 -11.07 10.31
N LYS A 37 -1.39 -11.44 9.07
CA LYS A 37 -0.33 -12.39 8.79
C LYS A 37 1.06 -11.84 9.07
N THR A 38 1.21 -10.53 8.94
CA THR A 38 2.52 -9.94 9.09
C THR A 38 2.72 -9.29 10.45
N GLY A 39 1.68 -9.28 11.30
CA GLY A 39 1.82 -8.64 12.60
C GLY A 39 1.87 -7.14 12.53
N ARG A 40 1.28 -6.57 11.49
CA ARG A 40 1.28 -5.13 11.34
C ARG A 40 -0.13 -4.62 11.37
N THR A 41 -0.29 -3.33 11.47
CA THR A 41 -1.62 -2.74 11.43
C THR A 41 -2.05 -2.55 10.00
N ARG A 42 -3.35 -2.46 9.80
CA ARG A 42 -3.86 -2.21 8.45
C ARG A 42 -3.29 -0.93 7.89
N ASN A 43 -3.17 0.09 8.74
CA ASN A 43 -2.65 1.37 8.28
C ASN A 43 -1.22 1.25 7.76
N GLU A 44 -0.40 0.46 8.44
CA GLU A 44 0.96 0.24 7.98
C GLU A 44 0.98 -0.48 6.64
N ILE A 45 0.10 -1.45 6.48
CA ILE A 45 0.04 -2.18 5.22
C ILE A 45 -0.37 -1.24 4.09
N ILE A 46 -1.34 -0.37 4.35
CA ILE A 46 -1.76 0.58 3.34
C ILE A 46 -0.60 1.47 2.93
N GLN A 47 0.13 1.98 3.89
CA GLN A 47 1.25 2.84 3.58
C GLN A 47 2.31 2.13 2.76
N MET A 48 2.63 0.91 3.14
CA MET A 48 3.65 0.15 2.42
C MET A 48 3.20 -0.18 1.00
N CYS A 49 1.94 -0.52 0.84
CA CYS A 49 1.43 -0.82 -0.48
C CYS A 49 1.44 0.41 -1.37
N LEU A 50 1.07 1.54 -0.82
CA LEU A 50 1.06 2.77 -1.60
C LEU A 50 2.48 3.18 -1.98
N GLU A 51 3.42 3.03 -1.07
CA GLU A 51 4.79 3.34 -1.38
C GLU A 51 5.30 2.47 -2.52
N PHE A 52 5.00 1.19 -2.43
CA PHE A 52 5.43 0.27 -3.46
C PHE A 52 4.79 0.63 -4.80
N ALA A 53 3.51 0.93 -4.77
CA ALA A 53 2.80 1.25 -6.00
C ALA A 53 3.36 2.51 -6.65
N VAL A 54 3.60 3.52 -5.86
CA VAL A 54 4.11 4.77 -6.39
C VAL A 54 5.50 4.59 -6.98
N GLU A 55 6.34 3.84 -6.30
CA GLU A 55 7.69 3.63 -6.77
C GLU A 55 7.74 2.81 -8.05
N ASN A 56 6.72 1.98 -8.25
CA ASN A 56 6.72 1.12 -9.42
C ASN A 56 5.67 1.51 -10.45
N LEU A 57 5.10 2.70 -10.29
CA LEU A 57 4.06 3.14 -11.18
C LEU A 57 4.64 3.59 -12.50
N GLU A 58 3.97 3.22 -13.55
CA GLU A 58 4.38 3.67 -14.85
C GLU A 58 3.19 4.36 -15.48
N ILE A 59 3.33 5.61 -15.82
CA ILE A 59 2.26 6.37 -16.40
C ILE A 59 2.38 6.40 -17.89
N LYS A 60 1.39 5.86 -18.60
CA LYS A 60 1.39 5.90 -19.99
C LYS A 60 0.56 7.04 -20.39
N GLU A 61 1.13 8.03 -21.02
CA GLU A 61 0.40 9.13 -21.43
C GLU A 61 -0.27 8.90 -22.69
N ASP A 62 -1.54 9.14 -22.78
CA ASP A 62 -2.23 8.88 -23.88
C ASP A 62 -2.38 10.08 -24.61
N ASN A 63 -1.58 10.46 -25.38
CA ASN A 63 -1.68 11.55 -26.05
C ASN A 63 -2.67 11.58 -26.95
N LYS A 64 -3.60 11.97 -26.94
CA LYS A 64 -4.53 11.90 -27.77
C LYS A 64 -4.92 12.91 -28.23
#